data_42476dabe8b43960b74f57031d7fdf70
#
_entry.id   42476dabe8b43960b74f57031d7fdf70
#
_cell.length_a   1.000
_cell.length_b   1.000
_cell.length_c   1.000
_cell.angle_alpha   90.00
_cell.angle_beta   90.00
_cell.angle_gamma   90.00
#
_symmetry.space_group_name_H-M   'P 1'
#
loop_
_entity.id
_entity.type
_entity.pdbx_description
1 polymer ?
#
loop_
_entity_poly.entity_id
_entity_poly.type
_entity_poly.pdbx_seq_one_letter_code
_entity_poly.pdbx_strand_id
1 'polypeptide(L)'
;MDKPVIEQMRESIPTVSDIKEGSVNTMDSINQSIDEAKTGIQQSLNDFSNKSFVDAGNDFLQSNSLLAKFAFLILVFIAFMVILKIAISILGYFLSPSKSPYLFRGTIDGKANEVISQDPKKEQSVTILKSNDRHRGIEFTWSSWLYMNDTQDPDYNPIFVKGSNVKNTENKFLSNGPGLYVKNSTGGFQDLHIIMDHVNGDSFDEIVVEKVPLKRWYHLAIRMQNMIMDVYVNGTIVKRHNMDKVPKQNYHDVMVGVDFSGKISNLRYYDRALNVFEINNIVMFGPNTSPSELTVDRSGTSGNYSYLSNKWYNSAYNA
;
A
#
# COMPACT_ATOMS: atom_id res chain seq x y z
N MET A 1 -74.41 -56.78 -20.32
CA MET A 1 -73.32 -56.83 -21.35
C MET A 1 -72.41 -55.66 -21.08
N ASP A 2 -71.30 -55.96 -20.42
CA ASP A 2 -70.34 -54.97 -20.03
C ASP A 2 -69.50 -54.54 -21.24
N LYS A 3 -69.35 -53.25 -21.47
CA LYS A 3 -68.50 -52.72 -22.50
C LYS A 3 -67.05 -53.13 -22.25
N PRO A 4 -66.27 -53.45 -23.26
CA PRO A 4 -64.91 -53.94 -23.10
C PRO A 4 -64.02 -52.79 -22.54
N VAL A 5 -63.15 -53.11 -21.55
CA VAL A 5 -62.28 -52.24 -20.80
C VAL A 5 -61.44 -51.24 -21.66
N ILE A 6 -61.20 -51.63 -22.93
CA ILE A 6 -60.45 -50.77 -23.88
C ILE A 6 -61.28 -49.55 -24.32
N GLU A 7 -62.63 -49.66 -24.33
CA GLU A 7 -63.49 -48.53 -24.71
C GLU A 7 -63.67 -47.53 -23.57
N GLN A 8 -63.60 -47.98 -22.33
CA GLN A 8 -63.58 -47.11 -21.11
C GLN A 8 -62.22 -46.37 -20.98
N MET A 9 -61.11 -46.95 -21.35
CA MET A 9 -59.80 -46.26 -21.36
C MET A 9 -59.71 -45.22 -22.49
N ARG A 10 -60.44 -45.32 -23.53
CA ARG A 10 -60.44 -44.40 -24.67
C ARG A 10 -61.23 -43.12 -24.37
N GLU A 11 -62.23 -43.19 -23.48
CA GLU A 11 -63.01 -42.04 -23.00
C GLU A 11 -62.29 -41.21 -21.89
N SER A 12 -61.26 -41.77 -21.26
CA SER A 12 -60.51 -41.10 -20.19
C SER A 12 -59.22 -40.38 -20.64
N ILE A 13 -58.86 -40.48 -21.94
CA ILE A 13 -57.70 -39.76 -22.47
C ILE A 13 -58.17 -38.39 -22.95
N PRO A 14 -57.66 -37.27 -22.34
CA PRO A 14 -58.04 -35.94 -22.81
C PRO A 14 -57.65 -35.78 -24.27
N THR A 15 -58.57 -35.33 -25.07
CA THR A 15 -58.33 -35.08 -26.50
C THR A 15 -57.38 -33.92 -26.72
N VAL A 16 -56.70 -33.90 -27.87
CA VAL A 16 -55.78 -32.81 -28.21
C VAL A 16 -56.45 -31.45 -28.18
N SER A 17 -57.80 -31.38 -28.33
CA SER A 17 -58.63 -30.21 -28.14
C SER A 17 -58.68 -29.76 -26.68
N ASP A 18 -58.83 -30.68 -25.73
CA ASP A 18 -58.92 -30.36 -24.28
C ASP A 18 -57.58 -29.85 -23.73
N ILE A 19 -56.46 -30.42 -24.25
CA ILE A 19 -55.12 -29.95 -23.92
C ILE A 19 -54.85 -28.55 -24.52
N LYS A 20 -55.39 -28.29 -25.71
CA LYS A 20 -55.27 -26.98 -26.36
C LYS A 20 -56.09 -25.90 -25.68
N GLU A 21 -57.31 -26.19 -25.26
CA GLU A 21 -58.16 -25.29 -24.48
C GLU A 21 -57.56 -25.00 -23.08
N GLY A 22 -57.08 -26.03 -22.39
CA GLY A 22 -56.38 -25.87 -21.12
C GLY A 22 -55.10 -25.03 -21.22
N SER A 23 -54.35 -25.16 -22.29
CA SER A 23 -53.13 -24.37 -22.52
C SER A 23 -53.40 -22.92 -22.94
N VAL A 24 -54.47 -22.70 -23.71
CA VAL A 24 -54.95 -21.34 -24.09
C VAL A 24 -55.45 -20.60 -22.87
N ASN A 25 -56.30 -21.22 -22.03
CA ASN A 25 -56.84 -20.62 -20.83
C ASN A 25 -55.71 -20.29 -19.79
N THR A 26 -54.66 -21.13 -19.73
CA THR A 26 -53.51 -20.87 -18.85
C THR A 26 -52.66 -19.71 -19.40
N MET A 27 -52.51 -19.63 -20.71
CA MET A 27 -51.73 -18.61 -21.39
C MET A 27 -52.43 -17.26 -21.33
N ASP A 28 -53.78 -17.24 -21.46
CA ASP A 28 -54.60 -16.03 -21.28
C ASP A 28 -54.60 -15.52 -19.86
N SER A 29 -54.64 -16.42 -18.85
CA SER A 29 -54.52 -16.02 -17.44
C SER A 29 -53.12 -15.47 -17.08
N ILE A 30 -52.10 -16.03 -17.67
CA ILE A 30 -50.72 -15.51 -17.52
C ILE A 30 -50.59 -14.15 -18.20
N ASN A 31 -51.09 -13.97 -19.40
CA ASN A 31 -51.06 -12.71 -20.11
C ASN A 31 -51.87 -11.63 -19.39
N GLN A 32 -53.02 -11.98 -18.85
CA GLN A 32 -53.82 -11.08 -18.05
C GLN A 32 -53.08 -10.66 -16.77
N SER A 33 -52.43 -11.57 -16.07
CA SER A 33 -51.61 -11.28 -14.89
C SER A 33 -50.41 -10.39 -15.24
N ILE A 34 -49.78 -10.58 -16.41
CA ILE A 34 -48.69 -9.74 -16.90
C ILE A 34 -49.20 -8.32 -17.24
N ASP A 35 -50.36 -8.21 -17.90
CA ASP A 35 -50.93 -6.91 -18.24
C ASP A 35 -51.42 -6.14 -17.00
N GLU A 36 -51.98 -6.82 -16.00
CA GLU A 36 -52.31 -6.22 -14.71
C GLU A 36 -51.07 -5.74 -13.95
N ALA A 37 -50.03 -6.54 -13.93
CA ALA A 37 -48.71 -6.15 -13.37
C ALA A 37 -48.11 -4.95 -14.10
N LYS A 38 -48.16 -4.95 -15.42
CA LYS A 38 -47.67 -3.86 -16.27
C LYS A 38 -48.43 -2.56 -16.07
N THR A 39 -49.74 -2.66 -15.97
CA THR A 39 -50.61 -1.50 -15.68
C THR A 39 -50.39 -0.96 -14.27
N GLY A 40 -50.20 -1.84 -13.29
CA GLY A 40 -49.87 -1.46 -11.93
C GLY A 40 -48.50 -0.77 -11.81
N ILE A 41 -47.49 -1.24 -12.56
CA ILE A 41 -46.17 -0.63 -12.63
C ILE A 41 -46.28 0.77 -13.30
N GLN A 42 -47.00 0.88 -14.41
CA GLN A 42 -47.15 2.18 -15.11
C GLN A 42 -47.95 3.21 -14.26
N GLN A 43 -48.98 2.80 -13.54
CA GLN A 43 -49.68 3.68 -12.61
C GLN A 43 -48.74 4.13 -11.47
N SER A 44 -47.99 3.20 -10.86
CA SER A 44 -47.07 3.54 -9.79
C SER A 44 -45.92 4.47 -10.29
N LEU A 45 -45.44 4.33 -11.51
CA LEU A 45 -44.46 5.20 -12.12
C LEU A 45 -45.02 6.62 -12.42
N ASN A 46 -46.24 6.71 -12.89
CA ASN A 46 -46.89 8.00 -13.17
C ASN A 46 -47.20 8.75 -11.87
N ASP A 47 -47.68 8.05 -10.83
CA ASP A 47 -47.90 8.64 -9.51
C ASP A 47 -46.59 9.10 -8.85
N PHE A 48 -45.52 8.38 -9.07
CA PHE A 48 -44.18 8.75 -8.61
C PHE A 48 -43.61 9.98 -9.33
N SER A 49 -43.93 10.13 -10.62
CA SER A 49 -43.44 11.26 -11.44
C SER A 49 -44.15 12.60 -11.10
N ASN A 50 -45.38 12.55 -10.55
CA ASN A 50 -46.19 13.73 -10.31
C ASN A 50 -46.19 14.21 -8.83
N LYS A 51 -45.53 13.48 -7.91
CA LYS A 51 -45.45 13.85 -6.49
C LYS A 51 -44.05 14.35 -6.12
N SER A 52 -43.96 15.17 -5.08
CA SER A 52 -42.70 15.52 -4.45
C SER A 52 -41.92 14.25 -4.06
N PHE A 53 -40.62 14.22 -4.27
CA PHE A 53 -39.76 13.03 -4.02
C PHE A 53 -39.92 12.46 -2.59
N VAL A 54 -40.19 13.33 -1.61
CA VAL A 54 -40.40 12.95 -0.20
C VAL A 54 -41.76 12.31 0.01
N ASP A 55 -42.82 12.87 -0.60
CA ASP A 55 -44.19 12.36 -0.47
C ASP A 55 -44.35 11.05 -1.22
N ALA A 56 -43.78 10.95 -2.42
CA ALA A 56 -43.78 9.70 -3.18
C ALA A 56 -43.02 8.57 -2.43
N GLY A 57 -41.93 8.91 -1.75
CA GLY A 57 -41.21 7.96 -0.91
C GLY A 57 -41.99 7.46 0.29
N ASN A 58 -42.71 8.34 0.98
CA ASN A 58 -43.56 7.98 2.12
C ASN A 58 -44.74 7.11 1.70
N ASP A 59 -45.47 7.48 0.64
CA ASP A 59 -46.57 6.70 0.10
C ASP A 59 -46.11 5.31 -0.38
N PHE A 60 -44.96 5.23 -0.98
CA PHE A 60 -44.37 3.96 -1.40
C PHE A 60 -44.04 3.06 -0.19
N LEU A 61 -43.43 3.60 0.85
CA LEU A 61 -43.11 2.89 2.08
C LEU A 61 -44.36 2.41 2.85
N GLN A 62 -45.45 3.18 2.77
CA GLN A 62 -46.72 2.87 3.42
C GLN A 62 -47.60 1.95 2.55
N SER A 63 -47.31 1.79 1.29
CA SER A 63 -48.09 0.92 0.41
C SER A 63 -48.00 -0.54 0.84
N ASN A 64 -49.16 -1.18 0.97
CA ASN A 64 -49.23 -2.59 1.38
C ASN A 64 -49.08 -3.56 0.22
N SER A 65 -48.75 -3.06 -0.97
CA SER A 65 -48.55 -3.89 -2.16
C SER A 65 -47.31 -4.77 -2.04
N LEU A 66 -47.41 -6.00 -2.48
CA LEU A 66 -46.29 -6.96 -2.48
C LEU A 66 -45.14 -6.45 -3.34
N LEU A 67 -45.42 -5.73 -4.41
CA LEU A 67 -44.46 -5.11 -5.32
C LEU A 67 -43.64 -4.00 -4.63
N ALA A 68 -44.32 -3.12 -3.83
CA ALA A 68 -43.65 -2.06 -3.07
C ALA A 68 -42.69 -2.63 -2.02
N LYS A 69 -43.12 -3.67 -1.30
CA LYS A 69 -42.26 -4.38 -0.32
C LYS A 69 -41.03 -5.00 -0.97
N PHE A 70 -41.20 -5.59 -2.14
CA PHE A 70 -40.07 -6.19 -2.88
C PHE A 70 -39.12 -5.11 -3.42
N ALA A 71 -39.65 -4.04 -3.98
CA ALA A 71 -38.84 -2.91 -4.46
C ALA A 71 -38.09 -2.23 -3.31
N PHE A 72 -38.69 -2.08 -2.15
CA PHE A 72 -38.03 -1.57 -0.95
C PHE A 72 -36.89 -2.46 -0.49
N LEU A 73 -37.08 -3.81 -0.51
CA LEU A 73 -36.05 -4.76 -0.14
C LEU A 73 -34.83 -4.66 -1.10
N ILE A 74 -35.08 -4.52 -2.41
CA ILE A 74 -34.03 -4.29 -3.41
C ILE A 74 -33.30 -2.96 -3.14
N LEU A 75 -34.04 -1.89 -2.84
CA LEU A 75 -33.45 -0.58 -2.55
C LEU A 75 -32.56 -0.63 -1.30
N VAL A 76 -33.03 -1.28 -0.24
CA VAL A 76 -32.23 -1.49 0.99
C VAL A 76 -30.99 -2.32 0.69
N PHE A 77 -31.11 -3.35 -0.14
CA PHE A 77 -29.95 -4.16 -0.54
C PHE A 77 -28.92 -3.35 -1.34
N ILE A 78 -29.37 -2.52 -2.28
CA ILE A 78 -28.49 -1.62 -3.04
C ILE A 78 -27.82 -0.61 -2.10
N ALA A 79 -28.60 0.02 -1.21
CA ALA A 79 -28.05 0.95 -0.22
C ALA A 79 -27.01 0.28 0.68
N PHE A 80 -27.28 -0.95 1.15
CA PHE A 80 -26.33 -1.73 1.92
C PHE A 80 -25.03 -2.00 1.14
N MET A 81 -25.15 -2.40 -0.14
CA MET A 81 -23.96 -2.63 -1.00
C MET A 81 -23.13 -1.37 -1.22
N VAL A 82 -23.78 -0.21 -1.35
CA VAL A 82 -23.08 1.09 -1.48
C VAL A 82 -22.35 1.42 -0.17
N ILE A 83 -23.06 1.31 0.97
CA ILE A 83 -22.45 1.56 2.29
C ILE A 83 -21.28 0.60 2.55
N LEU A 84 -21.44 -0.68 2.22
CA LEU A 84 -20.39 -1.68 2.36
C LEU A 84 -19.15 -1.32 1.51
N LYS A 85 -19.34 -0.90 0.26
CA LYS A 85 -18.23 -0.43 -0.59
C LYS A 85 -17.52 0.78 0.00
N ILE A 86 -18.28 1.75 0.52
CA ILE A 86 -17.71 2.93 1.18
C ILE A 86 -16.91 2.51 2.42
N ALA A 87 -17.47 1.65 3.26
CA ALA A 87 -16.81 1.15 4.46
C ALA A 87 -15.51 0.41 4.14
N ILE A 88 -15.51 -0.49 3.14
CA ILE A 88 -14.30 -1.20 2.68
C ILE A 88 -13.27 -0.21 2.13
N SER A 89 -13.70 0.80 1.38
CA SER A 89 -12.80 1.82 0.81
C SER A 89 -12.13 2.65 1.91
N ILE A 90 -12.89 3.07 2.92
CA ILE A 90 -12.40 3.80 4.09
C ILE A 90 -11.41 2.92 4.87
N LEU A 91 -11.77 1.67 5.15
CA LEU A 91 -10.92 0.73 5.86
C LEU A 91 -9.62 0.47 5.08
N GLY A 92 -9.70 0.27 3.77
CA GLY A 92 -8.54 0.12 2.88
C GLY A 92 -7.62 1.34 2.91
N TYR A 93 -8.18 2.56 2.95
CA TYR A 93 -7.40 3.79 3.05
C TYR A 93 -6.60 3.85 4.36
N PHE A 94 -7.22 3.53 5.50
CA PHE A 94 -6.54 3.57 6.80
C PHE A 94 -5.56 2.42 7.04
N LEU A 95 -5.82 1.24 6.47
CA LEU A 95 -4.96 0.06 6.63
C LEU A 95 -3.87 -0.06 5.56
N SER A 96 -3.93 0.74 4.49
CA SER A 96 -2.91 0.70 3.44
C SER A 96 -1.58 1.23 3.97
N PRO A 97 -0.46 0.52 3.74
CA PRO A 97 0.85 1.00 4.10
C PRO A 97 1.19 2.28 3.33
N SER A 98 1.92 3.18 4.00
CA SER A 98 2.32 4.45 3.40
C SER A 98 3.21 4.23 2.17
N LYS A 99 2.96 4.97 1.09
CA LYS A 99 3.80 4.98 -0.11
C LYS A 99 5.16 5.66 0.10
N SER A 100 5.28 6.43 1.18
CA SER A 100 6.51 7.14 1.50
C SER A 100 6.77 7.12 3.02
N PRO A 101 6.98 5.90 3.59
CA PRO A 101 7.18 5.75 5.02
C PRO A 101 8.52 6.35 5.47
N TYR A 102 8.51 6.91 6.67
CA TYR A 102 9.75 7.08 7.42
C TYR A 102 10.15 5.72 8.00
N LEU A 103 11.39 5.31 7.77
CA LEU A 103 11.96 4.13 8.43
C LEU A 103 12.18 4.46 9.90
N PHE A 104 12.66 5.68 10.16
CA PHE A 104 12.68 6.30 11.49
C PHE A 104 12.71 7.82 11.34
N ARG A 105 12.26 8.49 12.39
CA ARG A 105 12.40 9.95 12.58
C ARG A 105 13.39 10.20 13.68
N GLY A 106 14.01 11.40 13.63
CA GLY A 106 15.05 11.76 14.59
C GLY A 106 16.41 11.21 14.19
N THR A 107 17.35 11.18 15.10
CA THR A 107 18.76 10.85 14.89
C THR A 107 19.11 9.52 15.51
N ILE A 108 19.86 8.71 14.78
CA ILE A 108 20.47 7.45 15.21
C ILE A 108 21.97 7.58 15.10
N ASP A 109 22.68 7.04 16.09
CA ASP A 109 24.16 6.94 16.05
C ASP A 109 24.61 5.91 15.01
N GLY A 110 25.75 6.16 14.37
CA GLY A 110 26.30 5.28 13.35
C GLY A 110 26.73 3.88 13.83
N LYS A 111 26.73 3.64 15.13
CA LYS A 111 27.04 2.35 15.76
C LYS A 111 25.83 1.73 16.50
N ALA A 112 24.63 2.25 16.29
CA ALA A 112 23.43 1.75 16.97
C ALA A 112 23.00 0.35 16.51
N ASN A 113 23.37 -0.04 15.29
CA ASN A 113 23.07 -1.35 14.68
C ASN A 113 21.57 -1.71 14.74
N GLU A 114 20.72 -0.81 14.24
CA GLU A 114 19.27 -0.99 14.23
C GLU A 114 18.81 -1.78 13.01
N VAL A 115 17.87 -2.71 13.23
CA VAL A 115 17.23 -3.49 12.16
C VAL A 115 15.75 -3.16 12.11
N ILE A 116 15.31 -2.60 10.98
CA ILE A 116 13.91 -2.23 10.74
C ILE A 116 13.28 -3.34 9.90
N SER A 117 12.39 -4.10 10.52
CA SER A 117 11.76 -5.23 9.87
C SER A 117 10.77 -4.79 8.79
N GLN A 118 10.74 -5.54 7.70
CA GLN A 118 9.77 -5.41 6.61
C GLN A 118 8.56 -6.33 6.79
N ASP A 119 8.59 -7.25 7.74
CA ASP A 119 7.48 -8.16 8.02
C ASP A 119 6.37 -7.43 8.79
N PRO A 120 5.18 -7.22 8.18
CA PRO A 120 4.08 -6.50 8.83
C PRO A 120 3.52 -7.20 10.08
N LYS A 121 3.90 -8.46 10.32
CA LYS A 121 3.52 -9.22 11.53
C LYS A 121 4.37 -8.85 12.74
N LYS A 122 5.53 -8.24 12.53
CA LYS A 122 6.40 -7.82 13.62
C LYS A 122 6.01 -6.44 14.13
N GLU A 123 6.09 -6.24 15.42
CA GLU A 123 5.94 -4.91 16.03
C GLU A 123 7.01 -3.96 15.49
N GLN A 124 6.66 -2.69 15.36
CA GLN A 124 7.55 -1.63 14.85
C GLN A 124 8.10 -1.88 13.42
N SER A 125 7.52 -2.84 12.68
CA SER A 125 7.89 -3.04 11.29
C SER A 125 7.44 -1.86 10.42
N VAL A 126 8.25 -1.54 9.41
CA VAL A 126 7.91 -0.51 8.41
C VAL A 126 7.89 -1.15 7.05
N THR A 127 6.71 -1.41 6.53
CA THR A 127 6.57 -2.02 5.20
C THR A 127 6.95 -1.03 4.11
N ILE A 128 7.93 -1.39 3.31
CA ILE A 128 8.36 -0.66 2.12
C ILE A 128 7.65 -1.27 0.91
N LEU A 129 6.78 -0.49 0.28
CA LEU A 129 6.13 -0.88 -0.96
C LEU A 129 7.16 -0.89 -2.11
N LYS A 130 7.00 -1.82 -3.04
CA LYS A 130 7.73 -1.74 -4.29
C LYS A 130 7.46 -0.42 -5.00
N SER A 131 8.40 0.01 -5.81
CA SER A 131 8.27 1.22 -6.62
C SER A 131 7.03 1.17 -7.52
N ASN A 132 6.55 2.36 -7.87
CA ASN A 132 5.40 2.53 -8.73
C ASN A 132 5.81 2.43 -10.21
N ASP A 133 6.00 1.22 -10.73
CA ASP A 133 6.47 0.93 -12.09
C ASP A 133 5.43 1.22 -13.20
N ARG A 134 4.46 2.08 -12.96
CA ARG A 134 3.25 2.15 -13.80
C ARG A 134 3.50 2.36 -15.30
N HIS A 135 4.51 3.13 -15.71
CA HIS A 135 4.69 3.46 -17.13
C HIS A 135 6.14 3.48 -17.64
N ARG A 136 7.14 3.51 -16.77
CA ARG A 136 8.52 3.81 -17.20
C ARG A 136 9.61 2.97 -16.53
N GLY A 137 9.25 1.93 -15.78
CA GLY A 137 10.19 1.08 -15.05
C GLY A 137 10.28 1.43 -13.56
N ILE A 138 11.38 1.02 -12.93
CA ILE A 138 11.59 1.15 -11.48
C ILE A 138 11.81 2.62 -11.11
N GLU A 139 11.03 3.09 -10.14
CA GLU A 139 11.17 4.44 -9.58
C GLU A 139 11.16 4.38 -8.05
N PHE A 140 12.16 4.95 -7.40
CA PHE A 140 12.16 5.15 -5.96
C PHE A 140 13.12 6.26 -5.55
N THR A 141 12.97 6.74 -4.33
CA THR A 141 13.93 7.67 -3.72
C THR A 141 14.14 7.31 -2.26
N TRP A 142 15.40 7.20 -1.87
CA TRP A 142 15.82 7.15 -0.48
C TRP A 142 16.36 8.52 -0.09
N SER A 143 15.98 9.00 1.08
CA SER A 143 16.34 10.32 1.57
C SER A 143 16.75 10.26 3.03
N SER A 144 17.88 10.85 3.38
CA SER A 144 18.38 10.92 4.76
C SER A 144 19.28 12.12 4.96
N TRP A 145 19.46 12.52 6.21
CA TRP A 145 20.48 13.45 6.64
C TRP A 145 21.63 12.70 7.26
N LEU A 146 22.85 13.06 6.89
CA LEU A 146 24.08 12.43 7.34
C LEU A 146 24.98 13.45 8.05
N TYR A 147 25.60 13.02 9.13
CA TYR A 147 26.68 13.72 9.81
C TYR A 147 27.83 12.76 9.93
N MET A 148 28.93 13.04 9.22
CA MET A 148 30.09 12.19 9.18
C MET A 148 31.18 12.73 10.08
N ASN A 149 31.73 11.89 10.96
CA ASN A 149 32.95 12.17 11.67
C ASN A 149 34.16 11.74 10.82
N ASP A 150 35.30 12.25 11.17
CA ASP A 150 36.55 11.77 10.63
C ASP A 150 36.84 10.34 11.12
N THR A 151 37.22 9.44 10.22
CA THR A 151 37.63 8.07 10.53
C THR A 151 38.82 7.69 9.66
N GLN A 152 39.68 6.83 10.19
CA GLN A 152 40.85 6.29 9.48
C GLN A 152 40.62 4.87 8.97
N ASP A 153 39.38 4.35 9.09
CA ASP A 153 39.04 3.00 8.71
C ASP A 153 39.08 2.83 7.18
N PRO A 154 39.90 1.95 6.63
CA PRO A 154 40.01 1.73 5.20
C PRO A 154 38.90 0.85 4.61
N ASP A 155 38.12 0.17 5.48
CA ASP A 155 37.10 -0.75 5.06
C ASP A 155 35.77 -0.03 4.71
N TYR A 156 34.85 -0.76 4.11
CA TYR A 156 33.50 -0.27 3.88
C TYR A 156 32.73 -0.25 5.20
N ASN A 157 32.27 0.93 5.58
CA ASN A 157 31.47 1.12 6.78
C ASN A 157 30.01 1.40 6.37
N PRO A 158 29.09 0.45 6.60
CA PRO A 158 27.70 0.59 6.14
C PRO A 158 26.93 1.62 7.00
N ILE A 159 26.32 2.57 6.31
CA ILE A 159 25.46 3.61 6.92
C ILE A 159 24.04 3.08 7.03
N PHE A 160 23.45 2.65 5.91
CA PHE A 160 22.23 1.86 5.86
C PHE A 160 22.27 0.90 4.68
N VAL A 161 21.62 -0.24 4.85
CA VAL A 161 21.52 -1.25 3.79
C VAL A 161 20.15 -1.89 3.80
N LYS A 162 19.49 -1.90 2.66
CA LYS A 162 18.31 -2.73 2.43
C LYS A 162 18.76 -4.04 1.80
N GLY A 163 18.94 -5.08 2.61
CA GLY A 163 19.54 -6.31 2.14
C GLY A 163 19.59 -7.43 3.17
N SER A 164 20.27 -8.52 2.80
CA SER A 164 20.49 -9.64 3.71
C SER A 164 21.51 -9.28 4.78
N ASN A 165 21.35 -9.83 5.99
CA ASN A 165 22.29 -9.58 7.10
C ASN A 165 23.53 -10.49 7.04
N VAL A 166 24.11 -10.63 5.84
CA VAL A 166 25.35 -11.40 5.64
C VAL A 166 26.35 -10.51 4.94
N LYS A 167 27.57 -10.39 5.50
CA LYS A 167 28.65 -9.58 4.97
C LYS A 167 29.73 -10.44 4.30
N ASN A 168 30.44 -9.86 3.35
CA ASN A 168 31.64 -10.42 2.76
C ASN A 168 32.91 -10.01 3.55
N THR A 169 34.07 -10.41 3.06
CA THR A 169 35.36 -10.08 3.66
C THR A 169 35.74 -8.59 3.66
N GLU A 170 35.10 -7.81 2.77
CA GLU A 170 35.29 -6.36 2.66
C GLU A 170 34.29 -5.56 3.50
N ASN A 171 33.56 -6.20 4.42
CA ASN A 171 32.49 -5.60 5.22
C ASN A 171 31.28 -5.09 4.42
N LYS A 172 31.15 -5.46 3.13
CA LYS A 172 29.97 -5.22 2.30
C LYS A 172 28.92 -6.30 2.54
N PHE A 173 27.66 -5.91 2.57
CA PHE A 173 26.56 -6.89 2.60
C PHE A 173 26.41 -7.59 1.25
N LEU A 174 26.05 -8.86 1.27
CA LEU A 174 25.88 -9.67 0.06
C LEU A 174 24.68 -9.27 -0.79
N SER A 175 23.71 -8.55 -0.22
CA SER A 175 22.54 -8.07 -0.96
C SER A 175 22.28 -6.60 -0.64
N ASN A 176 22.18 -5.78 -1.69
CA ASN A 176 22.04 -4.33 -1.62
C ASN A 176 20.91 -3.84 -2.53
N GLY A 177 19.88 -3.31 -1.94
CA GLY A 177 18.74 -2.77 -2.69
C GLY A 177 18.12 -1.47 -2.16
N PRO A 178 18.90 -0.37 -1.99
CA PRO A 178 20.34 -0.11 -2.09
C PRO A 178 21.11 -0.36 -0.79
N GLY A 179 22.45 -0.36 -0.89
CA GLY A 179 23.36 -0.21 0.24
C GLY A 179 24.14 1.10 0.15
N LEU A 180 24.22 1.84 1.25
CA LEU A 180 25.00 3.05 1.39
C LEU A 180 26.13 2.82 2.37
N TYR A 181 27.34 3.06 1.94
CA TYR A 181 28.57 2.86 2.70
C TYR A 181 29.42 4.12 2.68
N VAL A 182 30.27 4.26 3.68
CA VAL A 182 31.37 5.22 3.68
C VAL A 182 32.69 4.47 3.70
N LYS A 183 33.66 5.01 2.99
CA LYS A 183 35.03 4.49 2.93
C LYS A 183 36.02 5.64 2.98
N ASN A 184 37.13 5.41 3.65
CA ASN A 184 38.23 6.38 3.69
C ASN A 184 38.93 6.43 2.35
N SER A 185 39.20 7.62 1.85
CA SER A 185 39.89 7.89 0.61
C SER A 185 41.30 8.43 0.89
N THR A 186 42.15 8.41 -0.14
CA THR A 186 43.52 8.95 -0.05
C THR A 186 43.51 10.43 0.34
N GLY A 187 44.27 10.80 1.33
CA GLY A 187 44.40 12.21 1.76
C GLY A 187 43.46 12.66 2.87
N GLY A 188 42.84 11.70 3.59
CA GLY A 188 41.96 12.01 4.75
C GLY A 188 40.56 12.45 4.36
N PHE A 189 40.14 12.23 3.14
CA PHE A 189 38.77 12.43 2.69
C PHE A 189 37.96 11.15 2.87
N GLN A 190 36.63 11.28 2.90
CA GLN A 190 35.72 10.17 2.91
C GLN A 190 34.86 10.21 1.66
N ASP A 191 34.63 9.03 1.08
CA ASP A 191 33.81 8.83 -0.09
C ASP A 191 32.57 8.02 0.28
N LEU A 192 31.43 8.37 -0.32
CA LEU A 192 30.22 7.57 -0.22
C LEU A 192 30.14 6.59 -1.38
N HIS A 193 29.87 5.37 -1.05
CA HIS A 193 29.68 4.27 -1.99
C HIS A 193 28.23 3.81 -1.94
N ILE A 194 27.51 3.94 -3.05
CA ILE A 194 26.14 3.45 -3.22
C ILE A 194 26.21 2.18 -4.06
N ILE A 195 25.78 1.07 -3.48
CA ILE A 195 25.78 -0.24 -4.14
C ILE A 195 24.33 -0.63 -4.42
N MET A 196 24.07 -1.07 -5.66
CA MET A 196 22.77 -1.55 -6.09
C MET A 196 22.89 -2.84 -6.87
N ASP A 197 22.28 -3.91 -6.37
CA ASP A 197 22.27 -5.21 -7.03
C ASP A 197 21.39 -5.21 -8.28
N HIS A 198 21.68 -6.10 -9.21
CA HIS A 198 20.93 -6.36 -10.44
C HIS A 198 19.96 -7.53 -10.29
N VAL A 199 18.90 -7.56 -11.10
CA VAL A 199 17.86 -8.62 -11.06
C VAL A 199 18.44 -9.98 -11.42
N ASN A 200 19.31 -10.04 -12.41
CA ASN A 200 19.86 -11.31 -12.92
C ASN A 200 21.36 -11.40 -12.66
N GLY A 201 21.74 -12.14 -11.63
CA GLY A 201 23.13 -12.49 -11.37
C GLY A 201 23.71 -11.86 -10.11
N ASP A 202 24.96 -12.20 -9.83
CA ASP A 202 25.75 -11.73 -8.69
C ASP A 202 26.48 -10.41 -9.03
N SER A 203 25.97 -9.63 -9.98
CA SER A 203 26.53 -8.35 -10.37
C SER A 203 25.78 -7.19 -9.72
N PHE A 204 26.51 -6.12 -9.46
CA PHE A 204 26.00 -4.88 -8.89
C PHE A 204 26.67 -3.68 -9.54
N ASP A 205 26.02 -2.52 -9.46
CA ASP A 205 26.66 -1.24 -9.76
C ASP A 205 27.10 -0.57 -8.47
N GLU A 206 28.28 0.04 -8.51
CA GLU A 206 28.84 0.83 -7.43
C GLU A 206 29.06 2.28 -7.89
N ILE A 207 28.42 3.20 -7.20
CA ILE A 207 28.47 4.63 -7.51
C ILE A 207 29.21 5.33 -6.39
N VAL A 208 30.29 6.03 -6.75
CA VAL A 208 31.16 6.71 -5.78
C VAL A 208 30.90 8.22 -5.83
N VAL A 209 30.62 8.81 -4.67
CA VAL A 209 30.57 10.26 -4.44
C VAL A 209 31.77 10.62 -3.61
N GLU A 210 32.74 11.24 -4.25
CA GLU A 210 34.02 11.58 -3.63
C GLU A 210 33.93 12.79 -2.71
N LYS A 211 34.75 12.80 -1.67
CA LYS A 211 35.05 13.95 -0.81
C LYS A 211 33.80 14.57 -0.15
N VAL A 212 33.03 13.75 0.54
CA VAL A 212 31.83 14.24 1.25
C VAL A 212 32.19 15.16 2.41
N PRO A 213 31.30 16.11 2.77
CA PRO A 213 31.53 17.03 3.89
C PRO A 213 31.65 16.29 5.22
N LEU A 214 32.69 16.63 6.01
CA LEU A 214 32.88 16.10 7.36
C LEU A 214 32.43 17.11 8.41
N LYS A 215 32.03 16.60 9.59
CA LYS A 215 31.68 17.38 10.79
C LYS A 215 30.57 18.42 10.56
N ARG A 216 29.66 18.12 9.61
CA ARG A 216 28.47 18.92 9.34
C ARG A 216 27.34 18.04 8.81
N TRP A 217 26.12 18.46 9.06
CA TRP A 217 24.95 17.82 8.46
C TRP A 217 24.85 18.15 6.97
N TYR A 218 24.58 17.15 6.16
CA TYR A 218 24.21 17.30 4.77
C TYR A 218 23.11 16.31 4.42
N HIS A 219 22.27 16.70 3.49
CA HIS A 219 21.19 15.86 2.98
C HIS A 219 21.69 15.00 1.82
N LEU A 220 21.38 13.72 1.85
CA LEU A 220 21.62 12.78 0.76
C LEU A 220 20.28 12.26 0.26
N ALA A 221 20.09 12.28 -1.08
CA ALA A 221 19.00 11.55 -1.71
C ALA A 221 19.54 10.66 -2.85
N ILE A 222 19.15 9.39 -2.82
CA ILE A 222 19.43 8.38 -3.86
C ILE A 222 18.14 8.19 -4.62
N ARG A 223 18.08 8.71 -5.84
CA ARG A 223 16.91 8.69 -6.70
C ARG A 223 17.13 7.74 -7.86
N MET A 224 16.25 6.76 -7.97
CA MET A 224 16.20 5.86 -9.12
C MET A 224 15.04 6.25 -10.02
N GLN A 225 15.31 6.35 -11.32
CA GLN A 225 14.27 6.48 -12.32
C GLN A 225 14.64 5.64 -13.54
N ASN A 226 13.92 4.56 -13.75
CA ASN A 226 14.22 3.54 -14.75
C ASN A 226 15.62 2.91 -14.54
N MET A 227 16.54 3.20 -15.45
CA MET A 227 17.93 2.74 -15.42
C MET A 227 18.91 3.85 -15.00
N ILE A 228 18.40 4.99 -14.51
CA ILE A 228 19.23 6.12 -14.12
C ILE A 228 19.16 6.29 -12.61
N MET A 229 20.33 6.22 -11.96
CA MET A 229 20.49 6.56 -10.55
C MET A 229 21.14 7.94 -10.42
N ASP A 230 20.39 8.87 -9.84
CA ASP A 230 20.85 10.21 -9.50
C ASP A 230 21.14 10.30 -8.00
N VAL A 231 22.30 10.81 -7.64
CA VAL A 231 22.67 11.08 -6.26
C VAL A 231 22.66 12.59 -6.03
N TYR A 232 21.88 13.01 -5.06
CA TYR A 232 21.78 14.43 -4.67
C TYR A 232 22.44 14.66 -3.32
N VAL A 233 23.25 15.70 -3.24
CA VAL A 233 23.76 16.23 -1.96
C VAL A 233 23.25 17.67 -1.79
N ASN A 234 22.58 17.94 -0.69
CA ASN A 234 21.95 19.22 -0.40
C ASN A 234 21.10 19.77 -1.56
N GLY A 235 20.31 18.90 -2.18
CA GLY A 235 19.43 19.27 -3.28
C GLY A 235 20.07 19.40 -4.66
N THR A 236 21.38 19.24 -4.78
CA THR A 236 22.12 19.33 -6.04
C THR A 236 22.55 17.93 -6.49
N ILE A 237 22.39 17.64 -7.78
CA ILE A 237 22.89 16.38 -8.37
C ILE A 237 24.43 16.41 -8.36
N VAL A 238 25.04 15.48 -7.62
CA VAL A 238 26.50 15.31 -7.58
C VAL A 238 26.98 14.18 -8.46
N LYS A 239 26.13 13.18 -8.69
CA LYS A 239 26.45 12.04 -9.55
C LYS A 239 25.21 11.58 -10.27
N ARG A 240 25.38 11.23 -11.56
CA ARG A 240 24.39 10.53 -12.38
C ARG A 240 25.04 9.28 -12.95
N HIS A 241 24.41 8.15 -12.79
CA HIS A 241 24.88 6.87 -13.26
C HIS A 241 23.78 6.14 -14.05
N ASN A 242 24.14 5.64 -15.21
CA ASN A 242 23.27 4.74 -15.97
C ASN A 242 23.59 3.31 -15.52
N MET A 243 22.59 2.64 -14.97
CA MET A 243 22.72 1.27 -14.52
C MET A 243 23.01 0.32 -15.70
N ASP A 244 23.95 -0.59 -15.52
CA ASP A 244 24.30 -1.58 -16.54
C ASP A 244 23.17 -2.58 -16.78
N LYS A 245 22.43 -2.92 -15.73
CA LYS A 245 21.30 -3.86 -15.75
C LYS A 245 20.17 -3.37 -14.84
N VAL A 246 19.00 -4.04 -14.96
CA VAL A 246 17.83 -3.71 -14.16
C VAL A 246 18.14 -3.85 -12.67
N PRO A 247 17.96 -2.79 -11.87
CA PRO A 247 18.19 -2.81 -10.43
C PRO A 247 17.20 -3.74 -9.71
N LYS A 248 17.71 -4.45 -8.70
CA LYS A 248 16.96 -5.45 -7.94
C LYS A 248 16.32 -4.83 -6.70
N GLN A 249 15.00 -4.84 -6.62
CA GLN A 249 14.31 -4.60 -5.37
C GLN A 249 14.19 -5.91 -4.59
N ASN A 250 14.58 -5.90 -3.33
CA ASN A 250 14.49 -7.05 -2.44
C ASN A 250 13.44 -6.82 -1.33
N TYR A 251 13.12 -7.88 -0.58
CA TYR A 251 12.17 -7.83 0.55
C TYR A 251 12.87 -7.95 1.91
N HIS A 252 14.19 -7.86 1.94
CA HIS A 252 14.96 -7.94 3.17
C HIS A 252 14.70 -6.72 4.06
N ASP A 253 15.06 -6.86 5.32
CA ASP A 253 14.99 -5.80 6.32
C ASP A 253 15.96 -4.65 5.99
N VAL A 254 15.79 -3.51 6.64
CA VAL A 254 16.69 -2.38 6.52
C VAL A 254 17.57 -2.28 7.75
N MET A 255 18.86 -2.38 7.57
CA MET A 255 19.86 -2.20 8.62
C MET A 255 20.36 -0.77 8.59
N VAL A 256 20.47 -0.12 9.73
CA VAL A 256 20.84 1.29 9.89
C VAL A 256 21.85 1.45 11.00
N GLY A 257 22.81 2.36 10.82
CA GLY A 257 23.83 2.64 11.84
C GLY A 257 24.69 1.41 12.15
N VAL A 258 25.10 0.67 11.13
CA VAL A 258 25.68 -0.67 11.29
C VAL A 258 27.12 -0.63 11.76
N ASP A 259 27.89 0.38 11.43
CA ASP A 259 29.27 0.59 11.94
C ASP A 259 29.97 1.75 11.22
N PHE A 260 29.37 2.93 11.20
CA PHE A 260 30.07 4.09 10.66
C PHE A 260 30.30 5.16 11.73
N SER A 261 31.34 5.95 11.55
CA SER A 261 31.62 7.06 12.47
C SER A 261 30.78 8.28 12.12
N GLY A 262 29.63 8.46 12.81
CA GLY A 262 28.74 9.57 12.49
C GLY A 262 27.33 9.38 13.01
N LYS A 263 26.41 10.10 12.40
CA LYS A 263 24.98 10.05 12.73
C LYS A 263 24.14 10.09 11.45
N ILE A 264 23.00 9.40 11.48
CA ILE A 264 22.00 9.46 10.41
C ILE A 264 20.68 9.97 11.00
N SER A 265 19.96 10.80 10.24
CA SER A 265 18.67 11.33 10.67
C SER A 265 17.62 11.24 9.57
N ASN A 266 16.37 10.96 9.97
CA ASN A 266 15.19 10.99 9.12
C ASN A 266 15.33 10.12 7.86
N LEU A 267 15.65 8.83 8.00
CA LEU A 267 15.67 7.92 6.87
C LEU A 267 14.25 7.69 6.35
N ARG A 268 14.02 8.07 5.11
CA ARG A 268 12.71 7.98 4.46
C ARG A 268 12.82 7.35 3.08
N TYR A 269 11.87 6.48 2.78
CA TYR A 269 11.69 5.89 1.46
C TYR A 269 10.50 6.55 0.75
N TYR A 270 10.58 6.64 -0.56
CA TYR A 270 9.49 7.05 -1.45
C TYR A 270 9.39 6.04 -2.58
N ASP A 271 8.18 5.58 -2.89
CA ASP A 271 7.89 4.61 -3.96
C ASP A 271 7.96 5.20 -5.38
N ARG A 272 8.49 6.41 -5.51
CA ARG A 272 8.61 7.17 -6.76
C ARG A 272 9.90 7.98 -6.81
N ALA A 273 10.30 8.36 -8.01
CA ALA A 273 11.38 9.30 -8.21
C ALA A 273 10.92 10.72 -7.85
N LEU A 274 11.49 11.30 -6.78
CA LEU A 274 11.22 12.68 -6.39
C LEU A 274 11.77 13.65 -7.42
N ASN A 275 11.07 14.75 -7.65
CA ASN A 275 11.58 15.83 -8.46
C ASN A 275 12.52 16.75 -7.64
N VAL A 276 13.25 17.63 -8.32
CA VAL A 276 14.23 18.53 -7.70
C VAL A 276 13.58 19.46 -6.66
N PHE A 277 12.38 19.95 -6.93
CA PHE A 277 11.66 20.83 -6.00
C PHE A 277 11.27 20.11 -4.71
N GLU A 278 10.84 18.85 -4.80
CA GLU A 278 10.52 18.01 -3.65
C GLU A 278 11.76 17.74 -2.80
N ILE A 279 12.90 17.43 -3.43
CA ILE A 279 14.17 17.22 -2.74
C ILE A 279 14.62 18.50 -2.06
N ASN A 280 14.56 19.64 -2.74
CA ASN A 280 14.92 20.94 -2.16
C ASN A 280 13.99 21.31 -0.99
N ASN A 281 12.72 20.98 -1.08
CA ASN A 281 11.79 21.21 0.05
C ASN A 281 12.21 20.39 1.28
N ILE A 282 12.65 19.14 1.12
CA ILE A 282 13.19 18.34 2.24
C ILE A 282 14.45 19.00 2.82
N VAL A 283 15.33 19.49 1.96
CA VAL A 283 16.57 20.19 2.41
C VAL A 283 16.25 21.44 3.21
N MET A 284 15.23 22.20 2.84
CA MET A 284 14.82 23.42 3.56
C MET A 284 14.38 23.16 5.01
N PHE A 285 13.80 21.99 5.30
CA PHE A 285 13.39 21.65 6.67
C PHE A 285 14.55 21.27 7.59
N GLY A 286 15.71 20.94 7.04
CA GLY A 286 16.89 20.55 7.82
C GLY A 286 16.79 19.17 8.49
N PRO A 287 17.85 18.77 9.22
CA PRO A 287 17.90 17.52 9.95
C PRO A 287 17.07 17.59 11.25
N ASN A 288 16.41 16.52 11.61
CA ASN A 288 15.85 16.35 12.94
C ASN A 288 16.93 15.79 13.88
N THR A 289 17.41 16.59 14.79
CA THR A 289 18.50 16.22 15.72
C THR A 289 18.02 15.58 17.02
N SER A 290 16.70 15.46 17.23
CA SER A 290 16.14 14.74 18.38
C SER A 290 16.49 13.25 18.31
N PRO A 291 16.69 12.55 19.43
CA PRO A 291 16.87 11.10 19.45
C PRO A 291 15.72 10.38 18.74
N SER A 292 16.03 9.31 18.04
CA SER A 292 15.00 8.49 17.36
C SER A 292 14.17 7.69 18.36
N GLU A 293 12.89 7.51 18.08
CA GLU A 293 11.99 6.65 18.84
C GLU A 293 12.50 5.20 18.91
N LEU A 294 13.18 4.70 17.86
CA LEU A 294 13.80 3.37 17.85
C LEU A 294 14.84 3.17 18.94
N THR A 295 15.57 4.25 19.29
CA THR A 295 16.59 4.22 20.34
C THR A 295 16.01 4.46 21.73
N VAL A 296 14.92 5.20 21.83
CA VAL A 296 14.26 5.57 23.10
C VAL A 296 13.51 4.36 23.67
N ASP A 297 12.83 3.56 22.86
CA ASP A 297 12.10 2.36 23.31
C ASP A 297 13.01 1.30 23.94
N ARG A 298 14.28 1.23 23.53
CA ARG A 298 15.27 0.32 24.16
C ARG A 298 15.77 0.81 25.52
N SER A 299 15.76 2.09 25.77
CA SER A 299 16.22 2.67 27.06
C SER A 299 15.15 2.64 28.16
N GLY A 300 13.95 2.12 27.88
CA GLY A 300 12.87 1.99 28.87
C GLY A 300 12.27 3.31 29.35
N THR A 301 12.55 4.40 28.66
CA THR A 301 12.07 5.72 29.05
C THR A 301 11.04 6.23 28.04
N SER A 302 9.79 6.25 28.48
CA SER A 302 8.66 6.98 27.89
C SER A 302 8.01 6.40 26.64
N GLY A 303 7.06 5.51 26.89
CA GLY A 303 6.02 5.22 25.89
C GLY A 303 5.20 6.45 25.51
N ASN A 304 5.46 7.03 24.35
CA ASN A 304 4.42 7.78 23.68
C ASN A 304 3.37 6.77 23.21
N TYR A 305 2.40 6.50 24.06
CA TYR A 305 1.28 5.62 23.73
C TYR A 305 0.49 6.22 22.58
N SER A 306 0.59 5.63 21.41
CA SER A 306 -0.40 5.87 20.37
C SER A 306 -1.76 5.44 20.92
N TYR A 307 -2.73 6.33 20.98
CA TYR A 307 -4.07 6.11 21.54
C TYR A 307 -4.81 4.89 20.95
N LEU A 308 -4.36 4.38 19.82
CA LEU A 308 -4.90 3.19 19.13
C LEU A 308 -3.94 1.99 19.15
N SER A 309 -2.84 2.02 19.91
CA SER A 309 -1.94 0.87 20.00
C SER A 309 -2.41 -0.13 21.04
N ASN A 310 -2.19 -1.43 20.78
CA ASN A 310 -2.45 -2.50 21.74
C ASN A 310 -1.68 -2.34 23.07
N LYS A 311 -0.62 -1.55 23.09
CA LYS A 311 0.17 -1.20 24.28
C LYS A 311 -0.65 -0.40 25.31
N TRP A 312 -1.63 0.37 24.87
CA TRP A 312 -2.52 1.12 25.77
C TRP A 312 -3.38 0.18 26.63
N TYR A 313 -3.80 -0.96 26.08
CA TYR A 313 -4.61 -1.95 26.79
C TYR A 313 -3.78 -2.83 27.74
N ASN A 314 -2.54 -3.14 27.37
CA ASN A 314 -1.71 -4.08 28.15
C ASN A 314 -1.02 -3.42 29.33
N SER A 315 -0.78 -2.11 29.35
CA SER A 315 -0.16 -1.41 30.49
C SER A 315 -1.09 -1.27 31.70
N ALA A 316 -2.41 -1.36 31.52
CA ALA A 316 -3.39 -1.30 32.61
C ALA A 316 -3.47 -2.59 33.47
N TYR A 317 -2.89 -3.70 33.01
CA TYR A 317 -2.95 -4.99 33.69
C TYR A 317 -1.67 -5.37 34.45
N ASN A 318 -0.58 -4.59 34.33
CA ASN A 318 0.71 -4.87 34.97
C ASN A 318 1.13 -3.80 35.99
N ALA A 319 0.17 -3.02 36.54
CA ALA A 319 0.40 -2.07 37.62
C ALA A 319 -0.13 -2.64 38.97
#